data_0f29d5646c483049261f2ac37f2d6e3d
#
_entry.id   0f29d5646c483049261f2ac37f2d6e3d
#
_cell.length_a   1.000
_cell.length_b   1.000
_cell.length_c   1.000
_cell.angle_alpha   90.00
_cell.angle_beta   90.00
_cell.angle_gamma   90.00
#
_symmetry.space_group_name_H-M   'P 1'
#
loop_
_entity.id
_entity.type
_entity.pdbx_description
1 polymer ?
#
loop_
_entity_poly.entity_id
_entity_poly.type
_entity_poly.pdbx_seq_one_letter_code
_entity_poly.pdbx_strand_id
1 'polypeptide(L)'
;MKILVCVKVVKGELNPFDESALECALQLSKDVTVISMGPPSTEAVLLPLTRLGARVNLISDSLYAGSDTLATSYILSTAVKQTDYDLILCGRQSIDGDTAQVGPMLATMLGIPLITNALSIEVNDNAVSAKTRNGDEYAPLPALVTVERGYILRFPSIFSKPGSVQVTDNNTLKCDIAKCGLSGSPTKVLKAFENERGKRKCKFISLDELYPLIDELMKQSTVQAHEEYTGKKLKSVWAIGEEVVEKAKEISEEVILIPKSEPKKIYEKALQEKPDVILWNADLWGRKNAPIVAAMLQTGLCADCTMLETDGENLIMNRPAQGGNITAKIKCITKPQMATVRTKQESSDIIVSGGKGVAEKLDKLQLFAEKFGAEIGASRGLVDMGKVPYDKQIGLTGKTVSPKIYIAIGISGAVHHTCAIEGAQTVIAINPDKDARIFEYADYGILESFDIS
;
A
#
# COMPACT_ATOMS: atom_id res chain seq x y z
N MET A 1 7.56 24.67 16.73
CA MET A 1 6.74 23.47 16.50
C MET A 1 7.65 22.25 16.60
N LYS A 2 7.30 21.29 17.41
CA LYS A 2 8.03 20.02 17.61
C LYS A 2 7.48 18.96 16.66
N ILE A 3 8.28 18.48 15.73
CA ILE A 3 7.86 17.45 14.79
C ILE A 3 8.57 16.13 15.12
N LEU A 4 7.79 15.08 15.28
CA LEU A 4 8.29 13.72 15.44
C LEU A 4 8.13 12.97 14.13
N VAL A 5 9.19 12.27 13.69
CA VAL A 5 9.18 11.49 12.45
C VAL A 5 9.46 10.03 12.77
N CYS A 6 8.51 9.16 12.47
CA CYS A 6 8.73 7.71 12.55
C CYS A 6 9.38 7.22 11.27
N VAL A 7 10.54 6.58 11.38
CA VAL A 7 11.28 6.04 10.24
C VAL A 7 11.60 4.56 10.42
N LYS A 8 11.75 3.85 9.30
CA LYS A 8 12.15 2.44 9.27
C LYS A 8 13.40 2.26 8.41
N VAL A 9 14.32 1.44 8.87
CA VAL A 9 15.46 0.96 8.08
C VAL A 9 15.09 -0.38 7.45
N VAL A 10 15.24 -0.50 6.14
CA VAL A 10 14.93 -1.69 5.35
C VAL A 10 16.17 -2.07 4.55
N LYS A 11 16.69 -3.29 4.74
CA LYS A 11 17.89 -3.80 4.04
C LYS A 11 19.10 -2.87 4.13
N GLY A 12 19.28 -2.18 5.28
CA GLY A 12 20.43 -1.30 5.52
C GLY A 12 20.30 0.12 4.96
N GLU A 13 19.13 0.49 4.46
CA GLU A 13 18.81 1.83 3.94
C GLU A 13 17.56 2.39 4.60
N LEU A 14 17.43 3.71 4.63
CA LEU A 14 16.21 4.35 5.11
C LEU A 14 15.07 4.09 4.11
N ASN A 15 13.88 3.78 4.62
CA ASN A 15 12.71 3.58 3.78
C ASN A 15 12.40 4.86 2.97
N PRO A 16 12.26 4.80 1.63
CA PRO A 16 12.11 5.99 0.79
C PRO A 16 10.87 6.85 1.06
N PHE A 17 9.82 6.27 1.65
CA PHE A 17 8.66 7.06 2.10
C PHE A 17 8.99 7.83 3.39
N ASP A 18 9.84 7.26 4.25
CA ASP A 18 10.25 7.91 5.49
C ASP A 18 11.31 9.00 5.23
N GLU A 19 12.16 8.83 4.21
CA GLU A 19 13.02 9.92 3.72
C GLU A 19 12.18 11.13 3.31
N SER A 20 11.08 10.89 2.61
CA SER A 20 10.13 11.94 2.20
C SER A 20 9.49 12.61 3.40
N ALA A 21 9.07 11.84 4.39
CA ALA A 21 8.48 12.36 5.63
C ALA A 21 9.50 13.18 6.44
N LEU A 22 10.75 12.73 6.52
CA LEU A 22 11.81 13.44 7.22
C LEU A 22 12.15 14.77 6.53
N GLU A 23 12.30 14.77 5.20
CA GLU A 23 12.57 16.03 4.48
C GLU A 23 11.43 17.03 4.66
N CYS A 24 10.18 16.56 4.58
CA CYS A 24 9.01 17.39 4.86
C CYS A 24 9.09 18.01 6.27
N ALA A 25 9.42 17.22 7.29
CA ALA A 25 9.61 17.72 8.66
C ALA A 25 10.70 18.77 8.77
N LEU A 26 11.85 18.55 8.12
CA LEU A 26 12.98 19.49 8.11
C LEU A 26 12.69 20.80 7.37
N GLN A 27 11.75 20.78 6.42
CA GLN A 27 11.26 22.01 5.78
C GLN A 27 10.31 22.80 6.70
N LEU A 28 9.48 22.11 7.48
CA LEU A 28 8.47 22.71 8.35
C LEU A 28 9.04 23.21 9.68
N SER A 29 10.07 22.56 10.23
CA SER A 29 10.63 22.87 11.55
C SER A 29 12.10 22.61 11.67
N LYS A 30 12.76 23.34 12.60
CA LYS A 30 14.12 23.04 13.07
C LYS A 30 14.14 22.10 14.29
N ASP A 31 12.99 21.87 14.93
CA ASP A 31 12.84 21.03 16.09
C ASP A 31 12.24 19.67 15.68
N VAL A 32 13.10 18.82 15.11
CA VAL A 32 12.73 17.50 14.57
C VAL A 32 13.36 16.39 15.41
N THR A 33 12.52 15.43 15.81
CA THR A 33 12.94 14.21 16.48
C THR A 33 12.59 13.01 15.61
N VAL A 34 13.56 12.17 15.30
CA VAL A 34 13.41 10.92 14.57
C VAL A 34 13.30 9.77 15.57
N ILE A 35 12.30 8.91 15.39
CA ILE A 35 12.16 7.66 16.12
C ILE A 35 12.20 6.50 15.12
N SER A 36 13.00 5.49 15.39
CA SER A 36 13.06 4.25 14.63
C SER A 36 13.03 3.05 15.58
N MET A 37 12.38 1.97 15.17
CA MET A 37 12.43 0.68 15.87
C MET A 37 13.21 -0.32 15.03
N GLY A 38 14.25 -0.92 15.61
CA GLY A 38 15.08 -1.87 14.88
C GLY A 38 16.18 -2.50 15.72
N PRO A 39 16.94 -3.45 15.14
CA PRO A 39 18.12 -4.03 15.80
C PRO A 39 19.21 -2.97 15.99
N PRO A 40 20.21 -3.25 16.86
CA PRO A 40 21.32 -2.31 17.11
C PRO A 40 22.06 -1.86 15.85
N SER A 41 22.15 -2.72 14.82
CA SER A 41 22.78 -2.39 13.52
C SER A 41 22.09 -1.22 12.78
N THR A 42 20.86 -0.89 13.13
CA THR A 42 20.09 0.24 12.57
C THR A 42 20.76 1.59 12.94
N GLU A 43 21.49 1.66 14.05
CA GLU A 43 22.16 2.88 14.52
C GLU A 43 23.07 3.49 13.44
N ALA A 44 23.83 2.65 12.73
CA ALA A 44 24.76 3.11 11.69
C ALA A 44 24.04 3.85 10.53
N VAL A 45 22.83 3.45 10.19
CA VAL A 45 21.99 4.10 9.15
C VAL A 45 21.34 5.37 9.67
N LEU A 46 21.03 5.42 10.97
CA LEU A 46 20.36 6.57 11.59
C LEU A 46 21.34 7.69 11.97
N LEU A 47 22.58 7.37 12.28
CA LEU A 47 23.59 8.35 12.72
C LEU A 47 23.76 9.53 11.76
N PRO A 48 23.80 9.36 10.41
CA PRO A 48 23.87 10.46 9.47
C PRO A 48 22.71 11.47 9.60
N LEU A 49 21.53 11.06 10.08
CA LEU A 49 20.36 11.94 10.21
C LEU A 49 20.60 13.02 11.29
N THR A 50 21.46 12.76 12.27
CA THR A 50 21.85 13.76 13.28
C THR A 50 22.56 14.96 12.66
N ARG A 51 23.24 14.78 11.51
CA ARG A 51 23.91 15.85 10.76
C ARG A 51 22.91 16.76 10.03
N LEU A 52 21.66 16.33 9.90
CA LEU A 52 20.57 17.16 9.37
C LEU A 52 19.94 18.06 10.42
N GLY A 53 20.40 17.95 11.68
CA GLY A 53 19.90 18.71 12.82
C GLY A 53 18.78 17.99 13.59
N ALA A 54 18.44 16.75 13.23
CA ALA A 54 17.45 15.98 13.94
C ALA A 54 18.03 15.33 15.22
N ARG A 55 17.25 15.28 16.28
CA ARG A 55 17.50 14.34 17.40
C ARG A 55 17.05 12.96 16.95
N VAL A 56 17.81 11.92 17.27
CA VAL A 56 17.54 10.56 16.79
C VAL A 56 17.48 9.59 17.97
N ASN A 57 16.36 8.86 18.04
CA ASN A 57 16.12 7.83 19.04
C ASN A 57 15.87 6.48 18.35
N LEU A 58 16.69 5.48 18.66
CA LEU A 58 16.53 4.09 18.24
C LEU A 58 15.91 3.29 19.39
N ILE A 59 14.71 2.77 19.16
CA ILE A 59 14.07 1.81 20.03
C ILE A 59 14.61 0.42 19.66
N SER A 60 15.39 -0.17 20.55
CA SER A 60 16.05 -1.44 20.27
C SER A 60 16.01 -2.35 21.48
N ASP A 61 15.29 -3.46 21.33
CA ASP A 61 15.22 -4.54 22.29
C ASP A 61 14.91 -5.85 21.56
N SER A 62 15.51 -6.95 22.00
CA SER A 62 15.24 -8.29 21.44
C SER A 62 13.77 -8.72 21.61
N LEU A 63 13.11 -8.21 22.64
CA LEU A 63 11.67 -8.44 22.91
C LEU A 63 10.76 -7.90 21.80
N TYR A 64 11.24 -6.95 21.01
CA TYR A 64 10.45 -6.31 19.93
C TYR A 64 10.61 -7.00 18.59
N ALA A 65 11.52 -7.96 18.48
CA ALA A 65 11.79 -8.67 17.23
C ALA A 65 10.56 -9.43 16.73
N GLY A 66 10.31 -9.33 15.42
CA GLY A 66 9.18 -10.00 14.77
C GLY A 66 7.81 -9.37 15.05
N SER A 67 7.76 -8.14 15.57
CA SER A 67 6.52 -7.39 15.75
C SER A 67 5.81 -7.18 14.39
N ASP A 68 4.52 -7.49 14.34
CA ASP A 68 3.65 -7.09 13.24
C ASP A 68 3.28 -5.59 13.33
N THR A 69 2.37 -5.14 12.48
CA THR A 69 1.98 -3.72 12.43
C THR A 69 1.28 -3.25 13.70
N LEU A 70 0.50 -4.10 14.36
CA LEU A 70 -0.18 -3.76 15.62
C LEU A 70 0.82 -3.65 16.78
N ALA A 71 1.65 -4.67 16.95
CA ALA A 71 2.70 -4.68 17.98
C ALA A 71 3.71 -3.54 17.75
N THR A 72 4.12 -3.28 16.52
CA THR A 72 4.98 -2.15 16.15
C THR A 72 4.34 -0.81 16.55
N SER A 73 3.07 -0.62 16.21
CA SER A 73 2.34 0.61 16.53
C SER A 73 2.16 0.80 18.03
N TYR A 74 1.97 -0.30 18.78
CA TYR A 74 1.92 -0.27 20.23
C TYR A 74 3.25 0.20 20.84
N ILE A 75 4.37 -0.38 20.42
CA ILE A 75 5.70 0.00 20.94
C ILE A 75 6.01 1.46 20.59
N LEU A 76 5.78 1.86 19.33
CA LEU A 76 5.94 3.25 18.89
C LEU A 76 5.04 4.20 19.69
N SER A 77 3.77 3.86 19.92
CA SER A 77 2.86 4.70 20.70
C SER A 77 3.33 4.90 22.14
N THR A 78 3.95 3.88 22.73
CA THR A 78 4.51 3.96 24.08
C THR A 78 5.72 4.91 24.13
N ALA A 79 6.58 4.87 23.11
CA ALA A 79 7.72 5.78 23.01
C ALA A 79 7.28 7.22 22.72
N VAL A 80 6.33 7.39 21.83
CA VAL A 80 5.78 8.70 21.44
C VAL A 80 5.13 9.41 22.64
N LYS A 81 4.41 8.68 23.48
CA LYS A 81 3.79 9.24 24.72
C LYS A 81 4.81 9.78 25.74
N GLN A 82 6.09 9.38 25.62
CA GLN A 82 7.19 9.89 26.44
C GLN A 82 7.95 11.06 25.79
N THR A 83 7.48 11.51 24.61
CA THR A 83 8.13 12.56 23.81
C THR A 83 7.13 13.68 23.55
N ASP A 84 7.57 14.92 23.65
CA ASP A 84 6.73 16.06 23.27
C ASP A 84 6.67 16.21 21.74
N TYR A 85 5.48 16.43 21.21
CA TYR A 85 5.25 16.69 19.79
C TYR A 85 4.00 17.53 19.55
N ASP A 86 4.03 18.31 18.48
CA ASP A 86 2.88 19.00 17.93
C ASP A 86 2.35 18.25 16.68
N LEU A 87 3.26 17.65 15.89
CA LEU A 87 2.96 16.94 14.67
C LEU A 87 3.79 15.65 14.57
N ILE A 88 3.16 14.55 14.15
CA ILE A 88 3.84 13.30 13.83
C ILE A 88 3.79 13.09 12.32
N LEU A 89 4.93 12.82 11.70
CA LEU A 89 5.04 12.42 10.31
C LEU A 89 5.53 10.98 10.20
N CYS A 90 4.94 10.22 9.31
CA CYS A 90 5.39 8.88 8.94
C CYS A 90 5.42 8.79 7.41
N GLY A 91 6.29 7.98 6.85
CA GLY A 91 6.10 7.56 5.47
C GLY A 91 4.78 6.81 5.31
N ARG A 92 4.15 6.90 4.16
CA ARG A 92 2.89 6.21 3.89
C ARG A 92 2.96 4.71 4.20
N GLN A 93 4.06 4.06 3.83
CA GLN A 93 4.29 2.62 4.00
C GLN A 93 5.78 2.29 3.97
N SER A 94 6.16 1.10 4.41
CA SER A 94 7.50 0.56 4.19
C SER A 94 7.53 -0.35 2.95
N ILE A 95 8.66 -0.34 2.22
CA ILE A 95 8.81 -1.08 0.95
C ILE A 95 8.95 -2.60 1.11
N ASP A 96 9.16 -3.09 2.32
CA ASP A 96 9.22 -4.52 2.62
C ASP A 96 7.84 -5.10 2.97
N GLY A 97 7.08 -4.40 3.79
CA GLY A 97 5.77 -4.85 4.26
C GLY A 97 4.60 -4.41 3.39
N ASP A 98 4.68 -3.25 2.74
CA ASP A 98 3.64 -2.66 1.87
C ASP A 98 2.23 -2.58 2.49
N THR A 99 2.11 -2.45 3.83
CA THR A 99 0.82 -2.52 4.53
C THR A 99 0.11 -1.19 4.67
N ALA A 100 0.85 -0.09 4.78
CA ALA A 100 0.34 1.26 5.09
C ALA A 100 -0.49 1.34 6.39
N GLN A 101 -0.24 0.48 7.38
CA GLN A 101 -1.07 0.33 8.59
C GLN A 101 -0.52 1.07 9.80
N VAL A 102 0.82 1.19 9.93
CA VAL A 102 1.46 1.69 11.17
C VAL A 102 1.02 3.12 11.48
N GLY A 103 0.98 4.03 10.51
CA GLY A 103 0.52 5.40 10.72
C GLY A 103 -0.91 5.47 11.28
N PRO A 104 -1.92 4.89 10.61
CA PRO A 104 -3.29 4.85 11.11
C PRO A 104 -3.45 4.19 12.49
N MET A 105 -2.78 3.05 12.73
CA MET A 105 -2.82 2.38 14.03
C MET A 105 -2.19 3.23 15.13
N LEU A 106 -1.05 3.86 14.84
CA LEU A 106 -0.35 4.75 15.77
C LEU A 106 -1.22 5.96 16.14
N ALA A 107 -1.82 6.63 15.15
CA ALA A 107 -2.73 7.76 15.42
C ALA A 107 -3.91 7.34 16.31
N THR A 108 -4.49 6.17 16.05
CA THR A 108 -5.59 5.60 16.85
C THR A 108 -5.16 5.33 18.30
N MET A 109 -3.98 4.74 18.52
CA MET A 109 -3.46 4.43 19.86
C MET A 109 -3.07 5.68 20.65
N LEU A 110 -2.74 6.77 19.95
CA LEU A 110 -2.48 8.07 20.53
C LEU A 110 -3.75 8.90 20.74
N GLY A 111 -4.87 8.55 20.10
CA GLY A 111 -6.13 9.29 20.15
C GLY A 111 -6.06 10.63 19.45
N ILE A 112 -5.24 10.77 18.41
CA ILE A 112 -5.02 12.01 17.64
C ILE A 112 -5.59 11.92 16.22
N PRO A 113 -5.95 13.06 15.60
CA PRO A 113 -6.38 13.11 14.20
C PRO A 113 -5.37 12.54 13.22
N LEU A 114 -5.88 11.99 12.10
CA LEU A 114 -5.08 11.34 11.06
C LEU A 114 -5.40 11.92 9.69
N ILE A 115 -4.35 12.34 8.97
CA ILE A 115 -4.40 12.58 7.52
C ILE A 115 -3.53 11.53 6.84
N THR A 116 -3.99 10.93 5.74
CA THR A 116 -3.24 9.89 5.04
C THR A 116 -2.85 10.32 3.63
N ASN A 117 -1.67 9.84 3.18
CA ASN A 117 -1.19 9.97 1.80
C ASN A 117 -1.00 11.43 1.35
N ALA A 118 -0.44 12.28 2.23
CA ALA A 118 -0.16 13.67 1.92
C ALA A 118 0.90 13.82 0.83
N LEU A 119 0.60 14.64 -0.17
CA LEU A 119 1.52 15.04 -1.25
C LEU A 119 2.26 16.32 -0.88
N SER A 120 1.57 17.24 -0.17
CA SER A 120 2.18 18.42 0.43
C SER A 120 1.49 18.73 1.75
N ILE A 121 2.22 19.38 2.65
CA ILE A 121 1.76 19.71 4.00
C ILE A 121 2.06 21.18 4.27
N GLU A 122 1.08 21.88 4.83
CA GLU A 122 1.20 23.22 5.36
C GLU A 122 0.70 23.23 6.81
N VAL A 123 1.35 23.96 7.67
CA VAL A 123 0.97 24.09 9.08
C VAL A 123 0.70 25.55 9.39
N ASN A 124 -0.48 25.81 9.93
CA ASN A 124 -0.88 27.08 10.50
C ASN A 124 -1.04 26.90 12.01
N ASP A 125 -1.05 27.97 12.79
CA ASP A 125 -0.91 28.03 14.25
C ASP A 125 -1.43 26.82 15.06
N ASN A 126 -2.61 26.30 14.75
CA ASN A 126 -3.21 25.18 15.48
C ASN A 126 -3.73 24.04 14.61
N ALA A 127 -3.41 24.02 13.33
CA ALA A 127 -3.90 23.02 12.40
C ALA A 127 -2.88 22.66 11.32
N VAL A 128 -2.94 21.44 10.84
CA VAL A 128 -2.23 20.96 9.66
C VAL A 128 -3.22 20.82 8.51
N SER A 129 -2.85 21.33 7.35
CA SER A 129 -3.52 21.09 6.08
C SER A 129 -2.62 20.28 5.17
N ALA A 130 -3.20 19.36 4.40
CA ALA A 130 -2.44 18.54 3.47
C ALA A 130 -3.22 18.38 2.17
N LYS A 131 -2.53 18.53 1.05
CA LYS A 131 -3.03 18.06 -0.24
C LYS A 131 -2.84 16.56 -0.31
N THR A 132 -3.92 15.84 -0.49
CA THR A 132 -3.89 14.39 -0.66
C THR A 132 -4.39 14.01 -2.06
N ARG A 133 -4.30 12.74 -2.41
CA ARG A 133 -4.85 12.25 -3.68
C ARG A 133 -6.39 12.31 -3.73
N ASN A 134 -7.04 12.51 -2.58
CA ASN A 134 -8.51 12.61 -2.44
C ASN A 134 -8.99 14.06 -2.30
N GLY A 135 -8.10 15.03 -2.42
CA GLY A 135 -8.38 16.43 -2.17
C GLY A 135 -7.67 16.96 -0.92
N ASP A 136 -8.05 18.15 -0.50
CA ASP A 136 -7.45 18.80 0.65
C ASP A 136 -8.08 18.28 1.95
N GLU A 137 -7.24 17.87 2.90
CA GLU A 137 -7.65 17.43 4.24
C GLU A 137 -7.06 18.37 5.30
N TYR A 138 -7.80 18.53 6.41
CA TYR A 138 -7.44 19.41 7.53
C TYR A 138 -7.57 18.64 8.85
N ALA A 139 -6.66 18.91 9.78
CA ALA A 139 -6.73 18.36 11.13
C ALA A 139 -6.20 19.35 12.18
N PRO A 140 -6.83 19.42 13.37
CA PRO A 140 -6.26 20.17 14.49
C PRO A 140 -5.00 19.46 15.01
N LEU A 141 -4.05 20.23 15.54
CA LEU A 141 -2.88 19.71 16.23
C LEU A 141 -3.22 19.33 17.69
N PRO A 142 -2.58 18.30 18.29
CA PRO A 142 -1.61 17.44 17.66
C PRO A 142 -2.23 16.44 16.68
N ALA A 143 -1.56 16.15 15.57
CA ALA A 143 -2.05 15.26 14.52
C ALA A 143 -0.94 14.32 14.01
N LEU A 144 -1.34 13.25 13.32
CA LEU A 144 -0.44 12.38 12.55
C LEU A 144 -0.75 12.50 11.06
N VAL A 145 0.28 12.68 10.24
CA VAL A 145 0.16 12.72 8.78
C VAL A 145 1.07 11.67 8.16
N THR A 146 0.53 10.83 7.28
CA THR A 146 1.37 9.94 6.47
C THR A 146 1.70 10.59 5.13
N VAL A 147 2.99 10.54 4.76
CA VAL A 147 3.56 11.30 3.63
C VAL A 147 3.84 10.39 2.45
N GLU A 148 3.45 10.81 1.26
CA GLU A 148 3.80 10.16 -0.01
C GLU A 148 5.25 10.46 -0.40
N ARG A 149 5.78 9.66 -1.33
CA ARG A 149 7.07 9.95 -1.95
C ARG A 149 6.96 11.21 -2.81
N GLY A 150 7.95 12.09 -2.67
CA GLY A 150 7.98 13.34 -3.44
C GLY A 150 9.03 14.32 -2.91
N TYR A 151 9.21 14.35 -1.61
CA TYR A 151 10.29 15.12 -1.01
C TYR A 151 11.60 14.35 -1.12
N ILE A 152 12.64 15.01 -1.63
CA ILE A 152 13.97 14.42 -1.77
C ILE A 152 14.77 14.82 -0.54
N LEU A 153 15.21 13.85 0.27
CA LEU A 153 15.98 14.11 1.49
C LEU A 153 17.27 14.83 1.12
N ARG A 154 17.50 15.97 1.79
CA ARG A 154 18.71 16.79 1.60
C ARG A 154 19.95 16.09 2.09
N PHE A 155 21.10 16.41 1.48
CA PHE A 155 22.37 16.01 2.03
C PHE A 155 22.76 16.88 3.24
N PRO A 156 23.42 16.30 4.26
CA PRO A 156 23.91 17.06 5.38
C PRO A 156 25.03 18.03 4.90
N SER A 157 25.11 19.21 5.54
CA SER A 157 26.21 20.14 5.30
C SER A 157 27.56 19.47 5.54
N ILE A 158 28.56 19.80 4.71
CA ILE A 158 29.94 19.33 4.91
C ILE A 158 30.53 19.80 6.25
N PHE A 159 30.03 20.90 6.81
CA PHE A 159 30.45 21.46 8.09
C PHE A 159 29.68 20.86 9.29
N SER A 160 28.60 20.14 9.09
CA SER A 160 27.83 19.53 10.18
C SER A 160 28.59 18.32 10.74
N LYS A 161 28.67 18.26 12.06
CA LYS A 161 29.25 17.12 12.77
C LYS A 161 28.16 16.11 13.13
N PRO A 162 28.45 14.81 13.13
CA PRO A 162 27.52 13.83 13.64
C PRO A 162 27.27 14.05 15.14
N GLY A 163 26.01 13.93 15.55
CA GLY A 163 25.60 13.86 16.94
C GLY A 163 25.69 12.43 17.47
N SER A 164 24.80 12.09 18.39
CA SER A 164 24.62 10.73 18.93
C SER A 164 23.21 10.23 18.65
N VAL A 165 23.07 8.93 18.48
CA VAL A 165 21.78 8.24 18.47
C VAL A 165 21.49 7.80 19.89
N GLN A 166 20.35 8.21 20.44
CA GLN A 166 19.87 7.72 21.72
C GLN A 166 19.29 6.32 21.51
N VAL A 167 19.74 5.34 22.27
CA VAL A 167 19.17 3.98 22.23
C VAL A 167 18.28 3.78 23.44
N THR A 168 17.06 3.32 23.21
CA THR A 168 16.03 3.11 24.24
C THR A 168 15.55 1.65 24.18
N ASP A 169 15.62 0.95 25.31
CA ASP A 169 15.21 -0.44 25.49
C ASP A 169 13.88 -0.56 26.25
N ASN A 170 13.41 -1.78 26.50
CA ASN A 170 12.18 -2.01 27.26
C ASN A 170 12.31 -1.72 28.76
N ASN A 171 13.53 -1.71 29.33
CA ASN A 171 13.74 -1.28 30.72
C ASN A 171 13.36 0.18 30.90
N THR A 172 13.53 0.99 29.84
CA THR A 172 13.16 2.41 29.81
C THR A 172 11.70 2.59 29.37
N LEU A 173 11.27 1.96 28.26
CA LEU A 173 9.92 2.17 27.70
C LEU A 173 8.81 1.54 28.53
N LYS A 174 9.08 0.42 29.23
CA LYS A 174 8.08 -0.31 30.03
C LYS A 174 6.87 -0.79 29.23
N CYS A 175 7.09 -1.22 27.98
CA CYS A 175 6.04 -1.86 27.19
C CYS A 175 5.57 -3.16 27.85
N ASP A 176 4.28 -3.45 27.72
CA ASP A 176 3.73 -4.77 28.07
C ASP A 176 4.26 -5.81 27.07
N ILE A 177 5.08 -6.73 27.56
CA ILE A 177 5.77 -7.75 26.75
C ILE A 177 4.76 -8.63 26.00
N ALA A 178 3.55 -8.86 26.58
CA ALA A 178 2.51 -9.66 25.93
C ALA A 178 1.99 -9.03 24.63
N LYS A 179 2.25 -7.74 24.39
CA LYS A 179 1.88 -6.98 23.19
C LYS A 179 3.04 -6.70 22.25
N CYS A 180 4.22 -7.27 22.54
CA CYS A 180 5.45 -7.00 21.81
C CYS A 180 5.95 -8.23 21.06
N GLY A 181 6.77 -7.98 20.04
CA GLY A 181 7.50 -9.01 19.31
C GLY A 181 6.61 -10.03 18.62
N LEU A 182 7.21 -11.15 18.28
CA LEU A 182 6.51 -12.23 17.59
C LEU A 182 5.36 -12.83 18.44
N SER A 183 5.52 -12.93 19.75
CA SER A 183 4.49 -13.48 20.64
C SER A 183 3.28 -12.56 20.76
N GLY A 184 3.50 -11.24 20.84
CA GLY A 184 2.45 -10.23 20.95
C GLY A 184 1.78 -9.84 19.61
N SER A 185 2.28 -10.36 18.49
CA SER A 185 1.75 -10.06 17.16
C SER A 185 0.53 -10.93 16.83
N PRO A 186 -0.63 -10.35 16.56
CA PRO A 186 -1.82 -11.11 16.18
C PRO A 186 -1.76 -11.69 14.76
N THR A 187 -0.93 -11.20 13.87
CA THR A 187 -0.74 -11.76 12.52
C THR A 187 0.49 -12.66 12.48
N LYS A 188 0.35 -13.84 11.87
CA LYS A 188 1.43 -14.83 11.72
C LYS A 188 1.65 -15.16 10.25
N VAL A 189 2.89 -15.04 9.79
CA VAL A 189 3.29 -15.51 8.46
C VAL A 189 3.43 -17.01 8.52
N LEU A 190 2.57 -17.75 7.81
CA LEU A 190 2.62 -19.20 7.72
C LEU A 190 3.67 -19.66 6.71
N LYS A 191 3.73 -18.96 5.57
CA LYS A 191 4.65 -19.25 4.47
C LYS A 191 4.87 -17.98 3.65
N ALA A 192 6.07 -17.82 3.16
CA ALA A 192 6.39 -16.84 2.13
C ALA A 192 7.02 -17.58 0.94
N PHE A 193 6.63 -17.25 -0.25
CA PHE A 193 7.18 -17.85 -1.48
C PHE A 193 7.37 -16.74 -2.52
N GLU A 194 8.43 -16.91 -3.29
CA GLU A 194 8.65 -16.04 -4.43
C GLU A 194 7.54 -16.31 -5.45
N ASN A 195 7.00 -15.26 -6.00
CA ASN A 195 6.06 -15.39 -7.10
C ASN A 195 6.85 -15.89 -8.32
N GLU A 196 6.73 -17.18 -8.61
CA GLU A 196 7.05 -17.69 -9.94
C GLU A 196 6.05 -17.07 -10.91
N ARG A 197 6.30 -15.82 -11.29
CA ARG A 197 5.48 -15.14 -12.30
C ARG A 197 5.69 -15.91 -13.58
N GLY A 198 4.63 -16.54 -14.06
CA GLY A 198 4.63 -17.14 -15.37
C GLY A 198 5.04 -16.07 -16.38
N LYS A 199 6.32 -16.09 -16.80
CA LYS A 199 6.79 -15.23 -17.87
C LYS A 199 5.93 -15.54 -19.08
N ARG A 200 5.17 -14.55 -19.54
CA ARG A 200 4.43 -14.69 -20.80
C ARG A 200 5.46 -14.78 -21.92
N LYS A 201 5.19 -15.60 -22.91
CA LYS A 201 6.07 -15.68 -24.10
C LYS A 201 5.64 -14.59 -25.06
N CYS A 202 6.28 -13.44 -24.98
CA CYS A 202 5.98 -12.30 -25.83
C CYS A 202 6.27 -12.63 -27.30
N LYS A 203 5.22 -12.55 -28.13
CA LYS A 203 5.33 -12.61 -29.58
C LYS A 203 5.40 -11.19 -30.14
N PHE A 204 6.47 -10.85 -30.80
CA PHE A 204 6.58 -9.54 -31.43
C PHE A 204 5.78 -9.50 -32.73
N ILE A 205 4.99 -8.44 -32.90
CA ILE A 205 4.14 -8.16 -34.05
C ILE A 205 4.38 -6.71 -34.52
N SER A 206 3.93 -6.39 -35.73
CA SER A 206 3.91 -5.01 -36.26
C SER A 206 2.68 -4.25 -35.76
N LEU A 207 2.74 -2.91 -35.87
CA LEU A 207 1.60 -2.06 -35.52
C LEU A 207 0.37 -2.32 -36.39
N ASP A 208 0.57 -2.70 -37.65
CA ASP A 208 -0.50 -3.01 -38.61
C ASP A 208 -1.29 -4.29 -38.21
N GLU A 209 -0.61 -5.22 -37.52
CA GLU A 209 -1.23 -6.46 -37.01
C GLU A 209 -2.06 -6.22 -35.74
N LEU A 210 -1.89 -5.07 -35.05
CA LEU A 210 -2.54 -4.79 -33.77
C LEU A 210 -4.07 -4.75 -33.88
N TYR A 211 -4.61 -4.05 -34.87
CA TYR A 211 -6.06 -3.89 -35.02
C TYR A 211 -6.77 -5.21 -35.32
N PRO A 212 -6.31 -6.00 -36.32
CA PRO A 212 -6.89 -7.33 -36.56
C PRO A 212 -6.79 -8.25 -35.34
N LEU A 213 -5.68 -8.18 -34.60
CA LEU A 213 -5.48 -8.98 -33.38
C LEU A 213 -6.51 -8.62 -32.30
N ILE A 214 -6.74 -7.33 -32.04
CA ILE A 214 -7.73 -6.90 -31.04
C ILE A 214 -9.13 -7.41 -31.44
N ASP A 215 -9.51 -7.29 -32.70
CA ASP A 215 -10.78 -7.76 -33.19
C ASP A 215 -10.94 -9.28 -33.06
N GLU A 216 -9.89 -10.05 -33.31
CA GLU A 216 -9.86 -11.50 -33.10
C GLU A 216 -10.03 -11.87 -31.63
N LEU A 217 -9.24 -11.25 -30.74
CA LEU A 217 -9.29 -11.50 -29.30
C LEU A 217 -10.65 -11.15 -28.69
N MET A 218 -11.29 -10.10 -29.17
CA MET A 218 -12.64 -9.72 -28.72
C MET A 218 -13.73 -10.71 -29.14
N LYS A 219 -13.56 -11.40 -30.26
CA LYS A 219 -14.48 -12.44 -30.73
C LYS A 219 -14.34 -13.77 -29.99
N GLN A 220 -13.19 -14.03 -29.37
CA GLN A 220 -12.97 -15.23 -28.59
C GLN A 220 -13.81 -15.18 -27.31
N SER A 221 -14.76 -16.14 -27.18
CA SER A 221 -15.57 -16.29 -25.97
C SER A 221 -14.69 -16.68 -24.81
N THR A 222 -14.60 -15.84 -23.79
CA THR A 222 -13.80 -16.10 -22.59
C THR A 222 -14.58 -16.97 -21.62
N VAL A 223 -14.23 -18.23 -21.56
CA VAL A 223 -14.51 -19.07 -20.39
C VAL A 223 -13.44 -18.72 -19.34
N GLN A 224 -13.72 -17.76 -18.47
CA GLN A 224 -12.95 -17.65 -17.23
C GLN A 224 -13.32 -18.88 -16.40
N ALA A 225 -12.40 -19.82 -16.29
CA ALA A 225 -12.47 -20.81 -15.23
C ALA A 225 -12.28 -20.06 -13.91
N HIS A 226 -13.37 -19.68 -13.25
CA HIS A 226 -13.35 -19.43 -11.82
C HIS A 226 -13.06 -20.78 -11.18
N GLU A 227 -11.87 -20.98 -10.66
CA GLU A 227 -11.65 -22.05 -9.69
C GLU A 227 -12.57 -21.74 -8.50
N GLU A 228 -13.70 -22.43 -8.43
CA GLU A 228 -14.57 -22.38 -7.27
C GLU A 228 -13.77 -22.86 -6.06
N TYR A 229 -13.77 -22.08 -4.99
CA TYR A 229 -13.18 -22.50 -3.74
C TYR A 229 -13.89 -23.76 -3.24
N THR A 230 -13.20 -24.89 -3.25
CA THR A 230 -13.75 -26.20 -2.88
C THR A 230 -13.55 -26.55 -1.40
N GLY A 231 -12.98 -25.64 -0.61
CA GLY A 231 -12.72 -25.81 0.82
C GLY A 231 -13.97 -25.65 1.69
N LYS A 232 -13.83 -25.92 3.00
CA LYS A 232 -14.87 -25.64 3.99
C LYS A 232 -15.08 -24.14 4.09
N LYS A 233 -16.34 -23.68 4.03
CA LYS A 233 -16.69 -22.27 4.19
C LYS A 233 -16.80 -21.86 5.65
N LEU A 234 -16.56 -20.57 5.93
CA LEU A 234 -16.90 -19.94 7.21
C LEU A 234 -18.41 -19.82 7.35
N LYS A 235 -18.92 -19.81 8.58
CA LYS A 235 -20.37 -19.67 8.82
C LYS A 235 -20.87 -18.30 8.36
N SER A 236 -20.22 -17.23 8.81
CA SER A 236 -20.60 -15.87 8.42
C SER A 236 -19.39 -14.94 8.35
N VAL A 237 -19.47 -13.95 7.49
CA VAL A 237 -18.44 -12.93 7.29
C VAL A 237 -19.09 -11.55 7.17
N TRP A 238 -18.55 -10.55 7.84
CA TRP A 238 -18.91 -9.16 7.61
C TRP A 238 -18.20 -8.63 6.38
N ALA A 239 -18.97 -8.07 5.46
CA ALA A 239 -18.49 -7.34 4.28
C ALA A 239 -18.73 -5.84 4.51
N ILE A 240 -17.66 -5.05 4.62
CA ILE A 240 -17.75 -3.60 4.78
C ILE A 240 -17.80 -2.93 3.40
N GLY A 241 -19.01 -2.59 2.97
CA GLY A 241 -19.31 -2.08 1.64
C GLY A 241 -19.67 -3.17 0.64
N GLU A 242 -20.41 -2.81 -0.39
CA GLU A 242 -20.92 -3.74 -1.41
C GLU A 242 -19.80 -4.37 -2.24
N GLU A 243 -18.71 -3.64 -2.43
CA GLU A 243 -17.61 -4.01 -3.33
C GLU A 243 -16.90 -5.30 -2.92
N VAL A 244 -16.99 -5.68 -1.63
CA VAL A 244 -16.31 -6.86 -1.08
C VAL A 244 -17.22 -8.06 -0.88
N VAL A 245 -18.54 -7.90 -1.14
CA VAL A 245 -19.55 -8.95 -0.93
C VAL A 245 -19.25 -10.21 -1.73
N GLU A 246 -18.92 -10.07 -3.02
CA GLU A 246 -18.62 -11.24 -3.86
C GLU A 246 -17.41 -12.02 -3.36
N LYS A 247 -16.38 -11.33 -2.88
CA LYS A 247 -15.22 -11.98 -2.24
C LYS A 247 -15.57 -12.68 -0.94
N ALA A 248 -16.49 -12.12 -0.16
CA ALA A 248 -16.99 -12.75 1.07
C ALA A 248 -17.79 -14.04 0.75
N LYS A 249 -18.61 -14.04 -0.30
CA LYS A 249 -19.38 -15.22 -0.75
C LYS A 249 -18.49 -16.40 -1.18
N GLU A 250 -17.30 -16.11 -1.70
CA GLU A 250 -16.33 -17.16 -2.06
C GLU A 250 -15.99 -18.05 -0.86
N ILE A 251 -15.89 -17.48 0.35
CA ILE A 251 -15.33 -18.12 1.54
C ILE A 251 -16.33 -18.33 2.69
N SER A 252 -17.58 -17.87 2.58
CA SER A 252 -18.57 -17.98 3.63
C SER A 252 -19.93 -18.48 3.13
N GLU A 253 -20.70 -19.07 4.06
CA GLU A 253 -22.08 -19.50 3.81
C GLU A 253 -23.02 -18.29 3.87
N GLU A 254 -22.76 -17.37 4.80
CA GLU A 254 -23.55 -16.17 5.01
C GLU A 254 -22.65 -14.92 4.93
N VAL A 255 -23.10 -13.88 4.24
CA VAL A 255 -22.45 -12.58 4.19
C VAL A 255 -23.35 -11.53 4.81
N ILE A 256 -22.83 -10.85 5.83
CA ILE A 256 -23.51 -9.74 6.50
C ILE A 256 -22.93 -8.44 5.95
N LEU A 257 -23.71 -7.74 5.15
CA LEU A 257 -23.32 -6.45 4.60
C LEU A 257 -23.41 -5.36 5.66
N ILE A 258 -22.29 -4.69 5.90
CA ILE A 258 -22.19 -3.53 6.79
C ILE A 258 -21.89 -2.30 5.93
N PRO A 259 -22.71 -1.25 5.98
CA PRO A 259 -22.46 -0.02 5.23
C PRO A 259 -21.15 0.65 5.65
N LYS A 260 -20.45 1.26 4.71
CA LYS A 260 -19.30 2.13 5.00
C LYS A 260 -19.77 3.26 5.94
N SER A 261 -19.10 3.40 7.06
CA SER A 261 -19.40 4.41 8.08
C SER A 261 -18.14 4.79 8.86
N GLU A 262 -18.25 5.73 9.79
CA GLU A 262 -17.14 6.10 10.67
C GLU A 262 -16.57 4.88 11.40
N PRO A 263 -15.23 4.74 11.51
CA PRO A 263 -14.57 3.61 12.18
C PRO A 263 -15.15 3.28 13.56
N LYS A 264 -15.50 4.33 14.33
CA LYS A 264 -16.06 4.17 15.67
C LYS A 264 -17.39 3.41 15.67
N LYS A 265 -18.27 3.66 14.70
CA LYS A 265 -19.56 2.97 14.58
C LYS A 265 -19.37 1.48 14.22
N ILE A 266 -18.41 1.20 13.33
CA ILE A 266 -18.08 -0.18 12.95
C ILE A 266 -17.47 -0.92 14.15
N TYR A 267 -16.56 -0.27 14.89
CA TYR A 267 -15.99 -0.81 16.13
C TYR A 267 -17.05 -1.12 17.18
N GLU A 268 -17.95 -0.17 17.49
CA GLU A 268 -19.03 -0.36 18.48
C GLU A 268 -19.94 -1.52 18.10
N LYS A 269 -20.31 -1.61 16.81
CA LYS A 269 -21.11 -2.71 16.29
C LYS A 269 -20.35 -4.06 16.39
N ALA A 270 -19.06 -4.08 16.09
CA ALA A 270 -18.24 -5.28 16.19
C ALA A 270 -18.07 -5.77 17.64
N LEU A 271 -18.03 -4.88 18.63
CA LEU A 271 -18.03 -5.24 20.05
C LEU A 271 -19.35 -5.91 20.48
N GLN A 272 -20.48 -5.47 19.93
CA GLN A 272 -21.80 -5.99 20.24
C GLN A 272 -22.06 -7.36 19.58
N GLU A 273 -21.79 -7.46 18.28
CA GLU A 273 -22.14 -8.62 17.46
C GLU A 273 -21.03 -9.68 17.37
N LYS A 274 -19.79 -9.32 17.74
CA LYS A 274 -18.60 -10.19 17.79
C LYS A 274 -18.41 -11.05 16.55
N PRO A 275 -18.26 -10.43 15.35
CA PRO A 275 -18.03 -11.18 14.12
C PRO A 275 -16.73 -11.97 14.19
N ASP A 276 -16.66 -13.13 13.56
CA ASP A 276 -15.45 -13.91 13.44
C ASP A 276 -14.48 -13.30 12.41
N VAL A 277 -15.03 -12.78 11.31
CA VAL A 277 -14.26 -12.23 10.19
C VAL A 277 -14.88 -10.93 9.70
N ILE A 278 -14.04 -9.94 9.40
CA ILE A 278 -14.42 -8.66 8.78
C ILE A 278 -13.56 -8.43 7.54
N LEU A 279 -14.20 -8.33 6.38
CA LEU A 279 -13.55 -7.99 5.11
C LEU A 279 -13.85 -6.57 4.72
N TRP A 280 -12.82 -5.90 4.20
CA TRP A 280 -12.84 -4.53 3.70
C TRP A 280 -12.38 -4.50 2.25
N ASN A 281 -12.86 -3.55 1.46
CA ASN A 281 -12.23 -3.30 0.17
C ASN A 281 -10.85 -2.65 0.35
N ALA A 282 -9.87 -3.04 -0.46
CA ALA A 282 -8.52 -2.46 -0.45
C ALA A 282 -8.45 -1.13 -1.23
N ASP A 283 -9.56 -0.34 -1.25
CA ASP A 283 -9.57 1.02 -1.76
C ASP A 283 -8.96 2.03 -0.75
N LEU A 284 -8.91 3.29 -1.12
CA LEU A 284 -8.36 4.34 -0.25
C LEU A 284 -9.09 4.45 1.09
N TRP A 285 -10.43 4.27 1.07
CA TRP A 285 -11.24 4.34 2.28
C TRP A 285 -10.97 3.14 3.21
N GLY A 286 -10.95 1.92 2.69
CA GLY A 286 -10.68 0.73 3.46
C GLY A 286 -9.26 0.69 4.01
N ARG A 287 -8.26 1.09 3.23
CA ARG A 287 -6.86 1.19 3.67
C ARG A 287 -6.64 2.22 4.78
N LYS A 288 -7.44 3.29 4.83
CA LYS A 288 -7.42 4.28 5.93
C LYS A 288 -8.14 3.75 7.17
N ASN A 289 -9.34 3.17 7.01
CA ASN A 289 -10.26 2.91 8.11
C ASN A 289 -10.12 1.52 8.73
N ALA A 290 -9.78 0.48 7.96
CA ALA A 290 -9.59 -0.86 8.50
C ALA A 290 -8.48 -0.93 9.58
N PRO A 291 -7.30 -0.30 9.42
CA PRO A 291 -6.29 -0.27 10.47
C PRO A 291 -6.74 0.45 11.74
N ILE A 292 -7.57 1.50 11.61
CA ILE A 292 -8.14 2.21 12.76
C ILE A 292 -9.02 1.25 13.57
N VAL A 293 -9.95 0.55 12.90
CA VAL A 293 -10.84 -0.42 13.57
C VAL A 293 -10.04 -1.60 14.15
N ALA A 294 -9.03 -2.10 13.43
CA ALA A 294 -8.15 -3.15 13.94
C ALA A 294 -7.40 -2.74 15.21
N ALA A 295 -6.89 -1.50 15.25
CA ALA A 295 -6.24 -0.94 16.43
C ALA A 295 -7.22 -0.76 17.61
N MET A 296 -8.45 -0.31 17.36
CA MET A 296 -9.49 -0.21 18.39
C MET A 296 -9.88 -1.59 18.96
N LEU A 297 -10.02 -2.61 18.10
CA LEU A 297 -10.37 -3.98 18.48
C LEU A 297 -9.17 -4.77 19.03
N GLN A 298 -7.96 -4.22 18.97
CA GLN A 298 -6.70 -4.89 19.34
C GLN A 298 -6.55 -6.23 18.60
N THR A 299 -6.86 -6.26 17.31
CA THR A 299 -6.78 -7.44 16.44
C THR A 299 -5.87 -7.24 15.25
N GLY A 300 -5.46 -8.36 14.63
CA GLY A 300 -4.63 -8.34 13.43
C GLY A 300 -5.39 -7.99 12.18
N LEU A 301 -4.71 -7.31 11.27
CA LEU A 301 -5.24 -6.95 9.96
C LEU A 301 -4.24 -7.34 8.86
N CYS A 302 -4.68 -8.16 7.91
CA CYS A 302 -3.91 -8.44 6.70
C CYS A 302 -4.29 -7.45 5.60
N ALA A 303 -3.29 -6.76 5.04
CA ALA A 303 -3.52 -5.74 4.01
C ALA A 303 -3.41 -6.31 2.60
N ASP A 304 -4.24 -5.78 1.68
CA ASP A 304 -4.10 -5.97 0.24
C ASP A 304 -4.15 -7.44 -0.22
N CYS A 305 -5.01 -8.24 0.40
CA CYS A 305 -5.16 -9.65 0.07
C CYS A 305 -5.66 -9.84 -1.37
N THR A 306 -4.99 -10.72 -2.11
CA THR A 306 -5.37 -11.09 -3.47
C THR A 306 -6.17 -12.38 -3.52
N MET A 307 -5.92 -13.28 -2.56
CA MET A 307 -6.62 -14.56 -2.43
C MET A 307 -6.97 -14.81 -0.97
N LEU A 308 -8.14 -15.36 -0.74
CA LEU A 308 -8.63 -15.78 0.56
C LEU A 308 -8.89 -17.28 0.53
N GLU A 309 -8.48 -17.97 1.59
CA GLU A 309 -8.73 -19.37 1.82
C GLU A 309 -9.29 -19.54 3.24
N THR A 310 -9.90 -20.66 3.56
CA THR A 310 -10.36 -20.96 4.91
C THR A 310 -10.31 -22.46 5.21
N ASP A 311 -10.08 -22.80 6.48
CA ASP A 311 -10.19 -24.18 7.00
C ASP A 311 -11.58 -24.47 7.57
N GLY A 312 -12.53 -23.53 7.47
CA GLY A 312 -13.89 -23.57 8.03
C GLY A 312 -14.02 -22.86 9.37
N GLU A 313 -12.91 -22.51 10.02
CA GLU A 313 -12.88 -21.78 11.30
C GLU A 313 -12.04 -20.51 11.21
N ASN A 314 -10.99 -20.53 10.39
CA ASN A 314 -10.04 -19.44 10.28
C ASN A 314 -9.90 -18.97 8.85
N LEU A 315 -9.72 -17.66 8.71
CA LEU A 315 -9.35 -17.01 7.45
C LEU A 315 -7.84 -17.12 7.23
N ILE A 316 -7.46 -17.59 6.05
CA ILE A 316 -6.08 -17.64 5.58
C ILE A 316 -5.97 -16.68 4.40
N MET A 317 -5.03 -15.76 4.48
CA MET A 317 -4.94 -14.61 3.61
C MET A 317 -3.64 -14.63 2.83
N ASN A 318 -3.72 -14.56 1.51
CA ASN A 318 -2.55 -14.44 0.65
C ASN A 318 -2.43 -12.99 0.18
N ARG A 319 -1.27 -12.39 0.38
CA ARG A 319 -0.99 -11.02 -0.01
C ARG A 319 0.37 -10.84 -0.65
N PRO A 320 0.50 -9.94 -1.63
CA PRO A 320 1.80 -9.53 -2.15
C PRO A 320 2.57 -8.72 -1.11
N ALA A 321 3.88 -8.88 -1.10
CA ALA A 321 4.84 -8.13 -0.30
C ALA A 321 6.11 -7.84 -1.12
N GLN A 322 6.99 -6.96 -0.63
CA GLN A 322 8.21 -6.53 -1.32
C GLN A 322 7.94 -6.07 -2.76
N GLY A 323 6.96 -5.20 -2.92
CA GLY A 323 6.54 -4.70 -4.24
C GLY A 323 5.90 -5.78 -5.13
N GLY A 324 5.36 -6.85 -4.54
CA GLY A 324 4.73 -7.96 -5.25
C GLY A 324 5.70 -9.06 -5.72
N ASN A 325 6.98 -9.03 -5.31
CA ASN A 325 7.94 -10.12 -5.63
C ASN A 325 7.68 -11.39 -4.81
N ILE A 326 7.07 -11.24 -3.65
CA ILE A 326 6.77 -12.32 -2.72
C ILE A 326 5.28 -12.36 -2.45
N THR A 327 4.70 -13.55 -2.36
CA THR A 327 3.39 -13.76 -1.76
C THR A 327 3.58 -14.32 -0.36
N ALA A 328 2.99 -13.63 0.63
CA ALA A 328 2.95 -14.09 2.00
C ALA A 328 1.57 -14.68 2.32
N LYS A 329 1.57 -15.90 2.83
CA LYS A 329 0.39 -16.58 3.38
C LYS A 329 0.33 -16.29 4.87
N ILE A 330 -0.73 -15.62 5.30
CA ILE A 330 -0.87 -15.05 6.64
C ILE A 330 -2.15 -15.57 7.31
N LYS A 331 -2.06 -15.85 8.61
CA LYS A 331 -3.21 -16.13 9.48
C LYS A 331 -3.25 -15.10 10.61
N CYS A 332 -4.43 -14.60 10.92
CA CYS A 332 -4.67 -13.85 12.15
C CYS A 332 -5.10 -14.81 13.25
N ILE A 333 -4.47 -14.71 14.43
CA ILE A 333 -4.77 -15.59 15.59
C ILE A 333 -5.75 -14.96 16.58
N THR A 334 -6.12 -13.69 16.36
CA THR A 334 -7.12 -12.96 17.13
C THR A 334 -8.42 -12.84 16.34
N LYS A 335 -9.53 -12.60 17.04
CA LYS A 335 -10.84 -12.34 16.42
C LYS A 335 -11.33 -10.92 16.77
N PRO A 336 -12.04 -10.27 15.85
CA PRO A 336 -12.30 -10.71 14.47
C PRO A 336 -11.01 -10.80 13.65
N GLN A 337 -10.93 -11.78 12.73
CA GLN A 337 -9.86 -11.82 11.74
C GLN A 337 -10.18 -10.78 10.67
N MET A 338 -9.24 -9.89 10.37
CA MET A 338 -9.52 -8.77 9.46
C MET A 338 -8.61 -8.80 8.24
N ALA A 339 -9.20 -8.47 7.09
CA ALA A 339 -8.46 -8.30 5.84
C ALA A 339 -8.98 -7.12 5.02
N THR A 340 -8.08 -6.36 4.39
CA THR A 340 -8.44 -5.59 3.20
C THR A 340 -8.18 -6.44 1.97
N VAL A 341 -9.17 -6.53 1.07
CA VAL A 341 -9.15 -7.45 -0.07
C VAL A 341 -9.21 -6.65 -1.35
N ARG A 342 -8.38 -6.99 -2.31
CA ARG A 342 -8.48 -6.44 -3.66
C ARG A 342 -9.69 -7.04 -4.35
N THR A 343 -10.68 -6.22 -4.61
CA THR A 343 -11.85 -6.59 -5.42
C THR A 343 -11.53 -6.36 -6.89
N LYS A 344 -12.07 -7.21 -7.75
CA LYS A 344 -12.10 -6.91 -9.19
C LYS A 344 -13.04 -5.72 -9.35
N GLN A 345 -12.55 -4.57 -9.79
CA GLN A 345 -13.43 -3.57 -10.35
C GLN A 345 -13.94 -4.12 -11.68
N GLU A 346 -15.24 -3.95 -11.97
CA GLU A 346 -15.75 -4.14 -13.32
C GLU A 346 -14.92 -3.22 -14.22
N SER A 347 -13.98 -3.82 -14.93
CA SER A 347 -13.15 -3.10 -15.89
C SER A 347 -13.78 -3.29 -17.27
N SER A 348 -13.65 -2.30 -18.12
CA SER A 348 -13.94 -2.44 -19.55
C SER A 348 -13.25 -3.70 -20.10
N ASP A 349 -13.85 -4.34 -21.09
CA ASP A 349 -13.22 -5.48 -21.77
C ASP A 349 -11.82 -5.14 -22.28
N ILE A 350 -11.59 -3.87 -22.65
CA ILE A 350 -10.30 -3.36 -23.09
C ILE A 350 -9.85 -2.21 -22.19
N ILE A 351 -8.63 -2.25 -21.71
CA ILE A 351 -7.96 -1.13 -21.04
C ILE A 351 -6.72 -0.71 -21.83
N VAL A 352 -6.64 0.57 -22.15
CA VAL A 352 -5.46 1.19 -22.74
C VAL A 352 -4.76 2.02 -21.66
N SER A 353 -3.55 1.65 -21.29
CA SER A 353 -2.82 2.29 -20.20
C SER A 353 -1.55 2.98 -20.68
N GLY A 354 -1.40 4.25 -20.30
CA GLY A 354 -0.23 5.07 -20.63
C GLY A 354 0.85 5.05 -19.55
N GLY A 355 2.11 4.99 -19.98
CA GLY A 355 3.29 5.24 -19.16
C GLY A 355 3.91 6.61 -19.36
N LYS A 356 5.05 6.88 -18.72
CA LYS A 356 5.81 8.13 -18.92
C LYS A 356 6.18 8.38 -20.40
N GLY A 357 6.37 7.31 -21.18
CA GLY A 357 6.72 7.40 -22.60
C GLY A 357 5.66 8.06 -23.49
N VAL A 358 4.42 8.22 -22.99
CA VAL A 358 3.33 8.89 -23.73
C VAL A 358 2.84 10.17 -23.05
N ALA A 359 3.59 10.72 -22.09
CA ALA A 359 3.18 11.91 -21.34
C ALA A 359 2.82 13.12 -22.21
N GLU A 360 3.46 13.27 -23.38
CA GLU A 360 3.21 14.36 -24.34
C GLU A 360 2.29 13.94 -25.49
N LYS A 361 1.70 12.73 -25.43
CA LYS A 361 0.85 12.15 -26.49
C LYS A 361 -0.50 11.67 -25.94
N LEU A 362 -1.00 12.28 -24.87
CA LEU A 362 -2.23 11.84 -24.19
C LEU A 362 -3.47 11.95 -25.08
N ASP A 363 -3.53 12.96 -25.93
CA ASP A 363 -4.63 13.13 -26.90
C ASP A 363 -4.68 11.94 -27.86
N LYS A 364 -3.51 11.47 -28.33
CA LYS A 364 -3.42 10.28 -29.18
C LYS A 364 -3.80 9.01 -28.42
N LEU A 365 -3.42 8.91 -27.15
CA LEU A 365 -3.81 7.79 -26.27
C LEU A 365 -5.34 7.74 -26.11
N GLN A 366 -5.95 8.90 -25.90
CA GLN A 366 -7.40 9.06 -25.78
C GLN A 366 -8.11 8.59 -27.06
N LEU A 367 -7.71 9.12 -28.21
CA LEU A 367 -8.26 8.76 -29.51
C LEU A 367 -8.12 7.25 -29.82
N PHE A 368 -6.96 6.68 -29.44
CA PHE A 368 -6.73 5.25 -29.62
C PHE A 368 -7.68 4.42 -28.74
N ALA A 369 -7.86 4.81 -27.48
CA ALA A 369 -8.77 4.12 -26.57
C ALA A 369 -10.23 4.21 -27.05
N GLU A 370 -10.65 5.37 -27.54
CA GLU A 370 -12.01 5.59 -28.05
C GLU A 370 -12.35 4.69 -29.26
N LYS A 371 -11.38 4.41 -30.14
CA LYS A 371 -11.59 3.49 -31.29
C LYS A 371 -12.08 2.10 -30.87
N PHE A 372 -11.72 1.66 -29.66
CA PHE A 372 -12.06 0.32 -29.16
C PHE A 372 -13.09 0.37 -28.02
N GLY A 373 -13.62 1.55 -27.70
CA GLY A 373 -14.46 1.71 -26.49
C GLY A 373 -13.73 1.33 -25.22
N ALA A 374 -12.40 1.51 -25.19
CA ALA A 374 -11.54 1.09 -24.10
C ALA A 374 -11.52 2.09 -22.94
N GLU A 375 -11.38 1.59 -21.71
CA GLU A 375 -11.11 2.43 -20.56
C GLU A 375 -9.64 2.90 -20.57
N ILE A 376 -9.41 4.15 -20.19
CA ILE A 376 -8.05 4.68 -20.03
C ILE A 376 -7.52 4.40 -18.64
N GLY A 377 -6.34 3.80 -18.59
CA GLY A 377 -5.51 3.62 -17.41
C GLY A 377 -4.20 4.40 -17.50
N ALA A 378 -3.52 4.53 -16.38
CA ALA A 378 -2.21 5.18 -16.31
C ALA A 378 -1.27 4.49 -15.33
N SER A 379 0.03 4.48 -15.65
CA SER A 379 1.03 4.10 -14.67
C SER A 379 1.16 5.18 -13.61
N ARG A 380 1.65 4.81 -12.42
CA ARG A 380 1.94 5.76 -11.34
C ARG A 380 2.80 6.94 -11.84
N GLY A 381 3.82 6.65 -12.65
CA GLY A 381 4.73 7.69 -13.14
C GLY A 381 4.04 8.78 -13.97
N LEU A 382 2.98 8.43 -14.72
CA LEU A 382 2.19 9.40 -15.49
C LEU A 382 1.24 10.20 -14.57
N VAL A 383 0.69 9.57 -13.56
CA VAL A 383 -0.16 10.21 -12.54
C VAL A 383 0.65 11.18 -11.67
N ASP A 384 1.85 10.77 -11.23
CA ASP A 384 2.75 11.62 -10.43
C ASP A 384 3.23 12.88 -11.20
N MET A 385 3.21 12.85 -12.54
CA MET A 385 3.42 14.03 -13.40
C MET A 385 2.20 14.96 -13.47
N GLY A 386 1.08 14.62 -12.82
CA GLY A 386 -0.16 15.39 -12.88
C GLY A 386 -0.88 15.36 -14.23
N LYS A 387 -0.48 14.48 -15.14
CA LYS A 387 -1.03 14.39 -16.51
C LYS A 387 -2.35 13.62 -16.58
N VAL A 388 -2.58 12.70 -15.63
CA VAL A 388 -3.78 11.86 -15.54
C VAL A 388 -4.22 11.79 -14.08
N PRO A 389 -5.54 11.86 -13.79
CA PRO A 389 -6.03 11.81 -12.42
C PRO A 389 -5.78 10.45 -11.77
N TYR A 390 -5.71 10.46 -10.43
CA TYR A 390 -5.32 9.28 -9.64
C TYR A 390 -6.28 8.10 -9.76
N ASP A 391 -7.57 8.34 -9.95
CA ASP A 391 -8.59 7.31 -10.15
C ASP A 391 -8.35 6.44 -11.39
N LYS A 392 -7.49 6.90 -12.31
CA LYS A 392 -7.03 6.13 -13.48
C LYS A 392 -5.73 5.36 -13.23
N GLN A 393 -5.11 5.51 -12.06
CA GLN A 393 -3.86 4.83 -11.75
C GLN A 393 -4.06 3.32 -11.65
N ILE A 394 -3.28 2.57 -12.43
CA ILE A 394 -3.16 1.10 -12.36
C ILE A 394 -1.82 0.74 -11.75
N GLY A 395 -1.83 -0.09 -10.72
CA GLY A 395 -0.62 -0.48 -10.00
C GLY A 395 -0.89 -0.87 -8.55
N LEU A 396 0.17 -1.22 -7.83
CA LEU A 396 0.12 -1.64 -6.42
C LEU A 396 -0.62 -0.62 -5.53
N THR A 397 -0.48 0.65 -5.82
CA THR A 397 -1.09 1.76 -5.06
C THR A 397 -2.32 2.37 -5.73
N GLY A 398 -2.73 1.84 -6.87
CA GLY A 398 -3.90 2.22 -7.64
C GLY A 398 -4.90 1.07 -7.78
N LYS A 399 -5.59 1.03 -8.92
CA LYS A 399 -6.52 -0.05 -9.28
C LYS A 399 -5.78 -1.33 -9.67
N THR A 400 -6.36 -2.48 -9.33
CA THR A 400 -6.03 -3.78 -9.92
C THR A 400 -7.11 -4.11 -10.94
N VAL A 401 -6.72 -4.50 -12.16
CA VAL A 401 -7.63 -4.68 -13.29
C VAL A 401 -7.47 -6.08 -13.89
N SER A 402 -8.54 -6.58 -14.48
CA SER A 402 -8.58 -7.92 -15.11
C SER A 402 -9.37 -7.89 -16.43
N PRO A 403 -9.00 -7.04 -17.41
CA PRO A 403 -9.69 -6.92 -18.68
C PRO A 403 -9.43 -8.16 -19.56
N LYS A 404 -10.21 -8.32 -20.61
CA LYS A 404 -9.88 -9.26 -21.69
C LYS A 404 -8.58 -8.87 -22.37
N ILE A 405 -8.42 -7.58 -22.68
CA ILE A 405 -7.21 -7.05 -23.33
C ILE A 405 -6.67 -5.86 -22.52
N TYR A 406 -5.42 -5.94 -22.12
CA TYR A 406 -4.69 -4.83 -21.51
C TYR A 406 -3.60 -4.36 -22.48
N ILE A 407 -3.66 -3.09 -22.90
CA ILE A 407 -2.68 -2.49 -23.82
C ILE A 407 -1.80 -1.52 -23.04
N ALA A 408 -0.54 -1.88 -22.84
CA ALA A 408 0.45 -1.09 -22.13
C ALA A 408 1.28 -0.25 -23.11
N ILE A 409 1.15 1.07 -23.07
CA ILE A 409 1.82 1.98 -24.02
C ILE A 409 2.84 2.86 -23.29
N GLY A 410 4.13 2.75 -23.67
CA GLY A 410 5.20 3.53 -23.06
C GLY A 410 5.40 3.23 -21.56
N ILE A 411 5.07 2.01 -21.13
CA ILE A 411 5.22 1.52 -19.76
C ILE A 411 6.49 0.67 -19.66
N SER A 412 7.32 0.92 -18.63
CA SER A 412 8.59 0.21 -18.44
C SER A 412 8.44 -1.23 -17.91
N GLY A 413 7.30 -1.57 -17.31
CA GLY A 413 7.09 -2.89 -16.69
C GLY A 413 7.65 -3.02 -15.26
N ALA A 414 7.68 -1.91 -14.51
CA ALA A 414 7.99 -1.96 -13.08
C ALA A 414 7.01 -2.88 -12.35
N VAL A 415 7.53 -3.66 -11.40
CA VAL A 415 6.78 -4.66 -10.61
C VAL A 415 5.50 -4.09 -9.98
N HIS A 416 5.58 -2.85 -9.47
CA HIS A 416 4.43 -2.15 -8.88
C HIS A 416 3.29 -1.87 -9.86
N HIS A 417 3.55 -1.93 -11.16
CA HIS A 417 2.53 -1.81 -12.20
C HIS A 417 2.03 -3.19 -12.62
N THR A 418 2.96 -4.10 -12.91
CA THR A 418 2.65 -5.41 -13.49
C THR A 418 1.86 -6.31 -12.54
N CYS A 419 2.05 -6.19 -11.22
CA CYS A 419 1.24 -6.92 -10.24
C CYS A 419 -0.26 -6.58 -10.26
N ALA A 420 -0.64 -5.46 -10.84
CA ALA A 420 -2.02 -5.02 -10.92
C ALA A 420 -2.72 -5.40 -12.24
N ILE A 421 -1.98 -5.99 -13.19
CA ILE A 421 -2.48 -6.43 -14.48
C ILE A 421 -2.37 -7.94 -14.71
N GLU A 422 -1.93 -8.69 -13.68
CA GLU A 422 -1.79 -10.16 -13.76
C GLU A 422 -3.10 -10.86 -14.14
N GLY A 423 -4.24 -10.28 -13.77
CA GLY A 423 -5.56 -10.79 -14.11
C GLY A 423 -6.01 -10.50 -15.55
N ALA A 424 -5.27 -9.74 -16.34
CA ALA A 424 -5.60 -9.50 -17.74
C ALA A 424 -5.43 -10.80 -18.56
N GLN A 425 -6.40 -11.12 -19.41
CA GLN A 425 -6.34 -12.35 -20.20
C GLN A 425 -5.25 -12.25 -21.27
N THR A 426 -5.20 -11.13 -21.98
CA THR A 426 -4.13 -10.82 -22.94
C THR A 426 -3.51 -9.48 -22.59
N VAL A 427 -2.19 -9.43 -22.59
CA VAL A 427 -1.42 -8.20 -22.42
C VAL A 427 -0.66 -7.90 -23.71
N ILE A 428 -0.88 -6.71 -24.26
CA ILE A 428 -0.17 -6.19 -25.43
C ILE A 428 0.69 -5.02 -24.96
N ALA A 429 1.98 -5.03 -25.28
CA ALA A 429 2.90 -3.96 -24.90
C ALA A 429 3.44 -3.22 -26.13
N ILE A 430 3.37 -1.90 -26.11
CA ILE A 430 3.95 -1.01 -27.14
C ILE A 430 5.04 -0.18 -26.46
N ASN A 431 6.29 -0.41 -26.83
CA ASN A 431 7.43 0.30 -26.27
C ASN A 431 8.60 0.30 -27.25
N PRO A 432 9.26 1.45 -27.51
CA PRO A 432 10.43 1.50 -28.40
C PRO A 432 11.68 0.88 -27.76
N ASP A 433 11.72 0.73 -26.43
CA ASP A 433 12.83 0.11 -25.71
C ASP A 433 12.64 -1.41 -25.68
N LYS A 434 13.46 -2.13 -26.46
CA LYS A 434 13.44 -3.60 -26.54
C LYS A 434 13.73 -4.30 -25.19
N ASP A 435 14.46 -3.61 -24.31
CA ASP A 435 14.87 -4.13 -23.00
C ASP A 435 13.84 -3.77 -21.89
N ALA A 436 12.73 -3.12 -22.27
CA ALA A 436 11.67 -2.80 -21.32
C ALA A 436 11.05 -4.07 -20.72
N ARG A 437 11.07 -4.16 -19.40
CA ARG A 437 10.58 -5.33 -18.66
C ARG A 437 9.11 -5.65 -18.90
N ILE A 438 8.33 -4.72 -19.45
CA ILE A 438 6.92 -4.94 -19.76
C ILE A 438 6.74 -6.12 -20.72
N PHE A 439 7.69 -6.38 -21.61
CA PHE A 439 7.65 -7.50 -22.54
C PHE A 439 7.74 -8.88 -21.85
N GLU A 440 8.30 -8.96 -20.64
CA GLU A 440 8.28 -10.19 -19.83
C GLU A 440 6.86 -10.56 -19.35
N TYR A 441 5.94 -9.59 -19.36
CA TYR A 441 4.56 -9.70 -18.89
C TYR A 441 3.53 -9.60 -20.01
N ALA A 442 3.98 -9.45 -21.26
CA ALA A 442 3.13 -9.32 -22.42
C ALA A 442 3.04 -10.61 -23.23
N ASP A 443 1.88 -10.86 -23.82
CA ASP A 443 1.66 -11.92 -24.81
C ASP A 443 2.09 -11.45 -26.20
N TYR A 444 1.90 -10.14 -26.47
CA TYR A 444 2.30 -9.50 -27.72
C TYR A 444 3.09 -8.24 -27.46
N GLY A 445 4.14 -8.02 -28.24
CA GLY A 445 5.01 -6.86 -28.16
C GLY A 445 5.12 -6.11 -29.47
N ILE A 446 5.14 -4.77 -29.41
CA ILE A 446 5.36 -3.90 -30.58
C ILE A 446 6.54 -3.01 -30.22
N LEU A 447 7.64 -3.13 -30.99
CA LEU A 447 8.89 -2.40 -30.76
C LEU A 447 8.88 -1.06 -31.55
N GLU A 448 7.89 -0.24 -31.28
CA GLU A 448 7.72 1.05 -31.96
C GLU A 448 7.38 2.16 -30.95
N SER A 449 7.69 3.39 -31.33
CA SER A 449 7.16 4.55 -30.63
C SER A 449 5.65 4.63 -30.89
N PHE A 450 4.88 4.93 -29.84
CA PHE A 450 3.46 5.18 -30.01
C PHE A 450 3.24 6.46 -30.82
N ASP A 451 2.92 6.29 -32.08
CA ASP A 451 2.64 7.38 -33.03
C ASP A 451 1.51 6.97 -33.98
N ILE A 452 0.38 6.62 -33.37
CA ILE A 452 -0.82 6.25 -34.11
C ILE A 452 -1.51 7.55 -34.55
N SER A 453 -1.67 7.68 -35.85
CA SER A 453 -2.39 8.78 -36.50
C SER A 453 -3.90 8.59 -36.49
#